data_d894b8ece6ecc512396bb8492f4e943a
#
_entry.id   d894b8ece6ecc512396bb8492f4e943a
#
_cell.length_a   1.000
_cell.length_b   1.000
_cell.length_c   1.000
_cell.angle_alpha   90.00
_cell.angle_beta   90.00
_cell.angle_gamma   90.00
#
_symmetry.space_group_name_H-M   'P 1'
#
loop_
_entity.id
_entity.type
_entity.pdbx_description
1 polymer ?
#
loop_
_entity_poly.entity_id
_entity_poly.type
_entity_poly.pdbx_seq_one_letter_code
_entity_poly.pdbx_strand_id
1 'polypeptide(L)'
;MQNNEVIRIDSLPVVQPLNNQEEDSLVLEWYEVNRTIIKRKSLAGRMIHLDKPSSAVLKQGLVIYQDTKCVVRIFIKPCTCMVLQSSNMEVVGLFCFDVGNRHLPIYMIDDHKIAIAYDGRLFPALQQKYGNAVSLANYRLDPSQIINCYGNIYEQNIKKKN
;
A
#
# COMPACT_ATOMS: atom_id res chain seq x y z
N MET A 1 20.28 5.16 30.18
CA MET A 1 20.81 4.76 28.86
C MET A 1 19.74 3.87 28.22
N GLN A 2 18.97 4.41 27.26
CA GLN A 2 18.05 3.57 26.48
C GLN A 2 18.89 2.65 25.62
N ASN A 3 18.84 1.34 25.88
CA ASN A 3 19.38 0.34 24.98
C ASN A 3 18.66 0.52 23.64
N ASN A 4 19.32 1.10 22.65
CA ASN A 4 18.88 1.16 21.27
C ASN A 4 19.04 -0.24 20.66
N GLU A 5 18.25 -1.20 21.15
CA GLU A 5 18.21 -2.53 20.59
C GLU A 5 17.65 -2.44 19.17
N VAL A 6 18.45 -2.87 18.21
CA VAL A 6 18.06 -2.90 16.80
C VAL A 6 17.32 -4.19 16.53
N ILE A 7 16.04 -4.10 16.20
CA ILE A 7 15.25 -5.25 15.75
C ILE A 7 15.62 -5.52 14.28
N ARG A 8 16.24 -6.66 14.01
CA ARG A 8 16.58 -7.14 12.67
C ARG A 8 15.54 -8.15 12.19
N ILE A 9 15.00 -7.95 11.01
CA ILE A 9 13.93 -8.74 10.43
C ILE A 9 14.37 -9.15 9.03
N ASP A 10 14.68 -10.43 8.84
CA ASP A 10 15.05 -11.06 7.57
C ASP A 10 14.01 -12.09 7.08
N SER A 11 13.05 -12.40 7.95
CA SER A 11 11.93 -13.28 7.67
C SER A 11 10.68 -12.78 8.37
N LEU A 12 9.51 -13.08 7.82
CA LEU A 12 8.26 -12.71 8.45
C LEU A 12 7.88 -13.73 9.52
N PRO A 13 7.39 -13.27 10.68
CA PRO A 13 7.03 -14.16 11.77
C PRO A 13 5.77 -14.98 11.45
N VAL A 14 5.68 -16.15 12.05
CA VAL A 14 4.40 -16.86 12.19
C VAL A 14 3.65 -16.18 13.34
N VAL A 15 2.56 -15.48 12.97
CA VAL A 15 1.78 -14.70 13.95
C VAL A 15 1.07 -15.64 14.91
N GLN A 16 1.27 -15.42 16.21
CA GLN A 16 0.59 -16.17 17.28
C GLN A 16 -0.37 -15.24 18.05
N PRO A 17 -1.51 -15.76 18.51
CA PRO A 17 -2.41 -15.01 19.38
C PRO A 17 -1.77 -14.91 20.77
N LEU A 18 -1.08 -13.80 21.04
CA LEU A 18 -0.53 -13.48 22.35
C LEU A 18 -1.31 -12.32 22.96
N ASN A 19 -1.64 -12.43 24.23
CA ASN A 19 -2.34 -11.37 24.97
C ASN A 19 -1.32 -10.38 25.57
N ASN A 20 -1.74 -9.12 25.71
CA ASN A 20 -0.98 -8.05 26.38
C ASN A 20 0.35 -7.67 25.72
N GLN A 21 0.46 -7.78 24.39
CA GLN A 21 1.59 -7.22 23.66
C GLN A 21 1.40 -5.72 23.41
N GLU A 22 2.49 -4.98 23.46
CA GLU A 22 2.50 -3.59 23.00
C GLU A 22 2.39 -3.54 21.47
N GLU A 23 1.40 -2.81 20.96
CA GLU A 23 1.24 -2.58 19.52
C GLU A 23 2.18 -1.46 19.07
N ASP A 24 2.97 -1.72 18.04
CA ASP A 24 3.86 -0.76 17.42
C ASP A 24 3.71 -0.78 15.89
N SER A 25 4.14 0.28 15.24
CA SER A 25 3.99 0.40 13.78
C SER A 25 5.25 0.89 13.11
N LEU A 26 5.61 0.25 12.00
CA LEU A 26 6.56 0.77 11.04
C LEU A 26 5.81 1.53 9.96
N VAL A 27 5.91 2.86 10.00
CA VAL A 27 5.19 3.74 9.07
C VAL A 27 5.93 3.83 7.74
N LEU A 28 5.21 3.57 6.64
CA LEU A 28 5.72 3.63 5.27
C LEU A 28 4.89 4.59 4.43
N GLU A 29 5.55 5.30 3.52
CA GLU A 29 4.89 5.94 2.39
C GLU A 29 4.50 4.88 1.34
N TRP A 30 3.49 5.14 0.55
CA TRP A 30 2.98 4.19 -0.45
C TRP A 30 4.06 3.68 -1.43
N TYR A 31 5.04 4.50 -1.79
CA TYR A 31 6.12 4.13 -2.72
C TYR A 31 7.27 3.36 -2.06
N GLU A 32 7.26 3.24 -0.73
CA GLU A 32 8.29 2.51 0.01
C GLU A 32 8.00 1.02 0.17
N VAL A 33 6.75 0.60 -0.07
CA VAL A 33 6.30 -0.79 0.12
C VAL A 33 7.05 -1.81 -0.75
N ASN A 34 7.66 -1.34 -1.84
CA ASN A 34 8.46 -2.18 -2.73
C ASN A 34 9.95 -2.23 -2.38
N ARG A 35 10.39 -1.45 -1.39
CA ARG A 35 11.81 -1.49 -0.95
C ARG A 35 12.13 -2.82 -0.30
N THR A 36 13.27 -3.39 -0.65
CA THR A 36 13.79 -4.63 -0.04
C THR A 36 14.39 -4.36 1.33
N ILE A 37 15.08 -3.23 1.51
CA ILE A 37 15.74 -2.86 2.76
C ILE A 37 15.13 -1.57 3.30
N ILE A 38 14.67 -1.62 4.56
CA ILE A 38 14.12 -0.46 5.27
C ILE A 38 14.79 -0.38 6.64
N LYS A 39 15.38 0.79 6.92
CA LYS A 39 16.04 1.08 8.19
C LYS A 39 15.46 2.38 8.75
N ARG A 40 14.64 2.29 9.78
CA ARG A 40 14.05 3.47 10.45
C ARG A 40 13.50 3.13 11.83
N LYS A 41 13.14 4.17 12.56
CA LYS A 41 12.44 4.02 13.83
C LYS A 41 10.96 3.73 13.59
N SER A 42 10.41 2.83 14.41
CA SER A 42 8.96 2.63 14.55
C SER A 42 8.31 3.81 15.28
N LEU A 43 6.99 3.82 15.41
CA LEU A 43 6.27 4.84 16.17
C LEU A 43 6.65 4.84 17.65
N ALA A 44 6.89 3.66 18.24
CA ALA A 44 7.38 3.55 19.62
C ALA A 44 8.89 3.83 19.77
N GLY A 45 9.58 4.23 18.69
CA GLY A 45 10.99 4.62 18.70
C GLY A 45 11.98 3.46 18.60
N ARG A 46 11.55 2.23 18.35
CA ARG A 46 12.41 1.07 18.14
C ARG A 46 13.11 1.17 16.80
N MET A 47 14.42 0.89 16.77
CA MET A 47 15.17 0.86 15.51
C MET A 47 14.89 -0.44 14.77
N ILE A 48 14.23 -0.35 13.63
CA ILE A 48 13.88 -1.50 12.78
C ILE A 48 14.82 -1.55 11.59
N HIS A 49 15.46 -2.70 11.39
CA HIS A 49 16.18 -3.07 10.17
C HIS A 49 15.40 -4.23 9.52
N LEU A 50 14.59 -3.90 8.53
CA LEU A 50 13.86 -4.87 7.73
C LEU A 50 14.65 -5.18 6.45
N ASP A 51 15.01 -6.44 6.25
CA ASP A 51 15.47 -7.00 4.99
C ASP A 51 14.36 -7.91 4.47
N LYS A 52 13.52 -7.31 3.61
CA LYS A 52 12.28 -7.94 3.17
C LYS A 52 12.56 -9.16 2.29
N PRO A 53 12.01 -10.34 2.61
CA PRO A 53 12.03 -11.47 1.67
C PRO A 53 11.44 -11.07 0.32
N SER A 54 12.06 -11.52 -0.78
CA SER A 54 11.66 -11.15 -2.14
C SER A 54 10.19 -11.48 -2.47
N SER A 55 9.65 -12.53 -1.86
CA SER A 55 8.26 -12.95 -1.99
C SER A 55 7.27 -12.14 -1.13
N ALA A 56 7.76 -11.36 -0.16
CA ALA A 56 6.89 -10.63 0.75
C ALA A 56 6.38 -9.33 0.13
N VAL A 57 5.08 -9.06 0.30
CA VAL A 57 4.44 -7.80 -0.06
C VAL A 57 4.13 -7.03 1.21
N LEU A 58 4.71 -5.84 1.37
CA LEU A 58 4.46 -4.98 2.53
C LEU A 58 3.11 -4.29 2.36
N LYS A 59 2.07 -4.87 2.97
CA LYS A 59 0.70 -4.35 2.95
C LYS A 59 0.28 -3.84 4.32
N GLN A 60 -0.80 -3.06 4.36
CA GLN A 60 -1.37 -2.53 5.59
C GLN A 60 -1.65 -3.65 6.60
N GLY A 61 -1.20 -3.45 7.84
CA GLY A 61 -1.43 -4.37 8.95
C GLY A 61 -0.55 -5.62 8.97
N LEU A 62 0.32 -5.82 7.97
CA LEU A 62 1.24 -6.95 7.94
C LEU A 62 2.12 -6.95 9.21
N VAL A 63 2.10 -8.04 9.96
CA VAL A 63 3.02 -8.23 11.09
C VAL A 63 4.40 -8.56 10.54
N ILE A 64 5.38 -7.72 10.89
CA ILE A 64 6.78 -7.90 10.48
C ILE A 64 7.67 -8.40 11.62
N TYR A 65 7.24 -8.18 12.86
CA TYR A 65 7.93 -8.66 14.05
C TYR A 65 6.92 -8.96 15.16
N GLN A 66 7.16 -10.01 15.90
CA GLN A 66 6.40 -10.36 17.09
C GLN A 66 7.29 -11.10 18.10
N ASP A 67 7.25 -10.66 19.34
CA ASP A 67 7.81 -11.39 20.49
C ASP A 67 6.79 -11.41 21.65
N THR A 68 7.21 -11.81 22.84
CA THR A 68 6.33 -11.86 24.02
C THR A 68 5.91 -10.48 24.53
N LYS A 69 6.61 -9.41 24.15
CA LYS A 69 6.42 -8.05 24.67
C LYS A 69 5.74 -7.12 23.67
N CYS A 70 6.07 -7.26 22.38
CA CYS A 70 5.56 -6.35 21.37
C CYS A 70 5.25 -7.04 20.05
N VAL A 71 4.39 -6.40 19.26
CA VAL A 71 4.11 -6.72 17.87
C VAL A 71 4.28 -5.48 17.02
N VAL A 72 5.04 -5.59 15.92
CA VAL A 72 5.26 -4.48 14.97
C VAL A 72 4.55 -4.77 13.67
N ARG A 73 3.68 -3.83 13.24
CA ARG A 73 2.90 -3.92 12.02
C ARG A 73 3.29 -2.85 11.02
N ILE A 74 3.13 -3.15 9.75
CA ILE A 74 3.21 -2.14 8.69
C ILE A 74 2.01 -1.21 8.77
N PHE A 75 2.27 0.09 8.76
CA PHE A 75 1.27 1.14 8.61
C PHE A 75 1.60 1.96 7.37
N ILE A 76 0.75 1.86 6.34
CA ILE A 76 0.89 2.67 5.13
C ILE A 76 0.18 3.99 5.35
N LYS A 77 0.93 5.09 5.24
CA LYS A 77 0.41 6.43 5.44
C LYS A 77 -0.56 6.82 4.32
N PRO A 78 -1.74 7.36 4.63
CA PRO A 78 -2.60 7.95 3.62
C PRO A 78 -1.89 9.10 2.88
N CYS A 79 -2.17 9.22 1.60
CA CYS A 79 -1.63 10.30 0.78
C CYS A 79 -2.71 10.91 -0.12
N THR A 80 -2.44 12.09 -0.66
CA THR A 80 -3.32 12.70 -1.66
C THR A 80 -3.27 11.87 -2.94
N CYS A 81 -4.45 11.56 -3.47
CA CYS A 81 -4.65 10.78 -4.68
C CYS A 81 -5.50 11.53 -5.68
N MET A 82 -5.28 11.24 -6.95
CA MET A 82 -6.20 11.56 -8.03
C MET A 82 -7.16 10.39 -8.17
N VAL A 83 -8.45 10.65 -8.03
CA VAL A 83 -9.48 9.61 -7.95
C VAL A 83 -10.45 9.79 -9.09
N LEU A 84 -10.60 8.74 -9.91
CA LEU A 84 -11.72 8.62 -10.83
C LEU A 84 -12.88 7.94 -10.11
N GLN A 85 -14.06 8.55 -10.17
CA GLN A 85 -15.32 7.94 -9.75
C GLN A 85 -16.27 7.87 -10.94
N SER A 86 -16.56 6.66 -11.43
CA SER A 86 -17.45 6.44 -12.57
C SER A 86 -18.01 5.02 -12.57
N SER A 87 -19.28 4.89 -12.96
CA SER A 87 -19.91 3.61 -13.31
C SER A 87 -19.90 3.34 -14.82
N ASN A 88 -19.46 4.30 -15.63
CA ASN A 88 -19.34 4.14 -17.06
C ASN A 88 -18.03 3.42 -17.40
N MET A 89 -18.14 2.18 -17.90
CA MET A 89 -16.99 1.33 -18.22
C MET A 89 -16.09 1.90 -19.33
N GLU A 90 -16.63 2.69 -20.26
CA GLU A 90 -15.84 3.37 -21.29
C GLU A 90 -14.93 4.42 -20.66
N VAL A 91 -15.47 5.24 -19.76
CA VAL A 91 -14.70 6.25 -19.00
C VAL A 91 -13.61 5.60 -18.16
N VAL A 92 -13.96 4.51 -17.46
CA VAL A 92 -13.00 3.74 -16.65
C VAL A 92 -11.89 3.16 -17.52
N GLY A 93 -12.25 2.56 -18.67
CA GLY A 93 -11.29 1.98 -19.60
C GLY A 93 -10.32 3.02 -20.18
N LEU A 94 -10.85 4.16 -20.61
CA LEU A 94 -10.03 5.27 -21.13
C LEU A 94 -9.08 5.84 -20.05
N PHE A 95 -9.57 6.00 -18.83
CA PHE A 95 -8.74 6.46 -17.71
C PHE A 95 -7.60 5.48 -17.41
N CYS A 96 -7.92 4.19 -17.31
CA CYS A 96 -6.92 3.16 -17.09
C CYS A 96 -5.89 3.10 -18.22
N PHE A 97 -6.31 3.30 -19.47
CA PHE A 97 -5.41 3.37 -20.62
C PHE A 97 -4.46 4.58 -20.51
N ASP A 98 -4.99 5.77 -20.24
CA ASP A 98 -4.17 7.01 -20.12
C ASP A 98 -3.13 6.90 -19.00
N VAL A 99 -3.53 6.34 -17.86
CA VAL A 99 -2.67 6.17 -16.68
C VAL A 99 -1.68 5.03 -16.89
N GLY A 100 -2.15 3.91 -17.46
CA GLY A 100 -1.33 2.74 -17.74
C GLY A 100 -0.20 3.01 -18.72
N ASN A 101 -0.43 3.84 -19.73
CA ASN A 101 0.61 4.31 -20.67
C ASN A 101 1.72 5.12 -19.99
N ARG A 102 1.48 5.62 -18.79
CA ARG A 102 2.48 6.34 -17.97
C ARG A 102 3.16 5.43 -16.94
N HIS A 103 2.85 4.15 -16.95
CA HIS A 103 3.36 3.14 -16.00
C HIS A 103 3.08 3.47 -14.53
N LEU A 104 2.01 4.21 -14.26
CA LEU A 104 1.61 4.52 -12.89
C LEU A 104 0.78 3.37 -12.30
N PRO A 105 1.03 3.00 -11.04
CA PRO A 105 0.23 2.00 -10.36
C PRO A 105 -1.20 2.51 -10.15
N ILE A 106 -2.18 1.67 -10.48
CA ILE A 106 -3.61 1.95 -10.35
C ILE A 106 -4.15 1.12 -9.20
N TYR A 107 -4.86 1.77 -8.29
CA TYR A 107 -5.44 1.15 -7.11
C TYR A 107 -6.97 1.13 -7.21
N MET A 108 -7.55 -0.05 -7.06
CA MET A 108 -8.99 -0.22 -6.96
C MET A 108 -9.43 0.08 -5.52
N ILE A 109 -10.12 1.17 -5.31
CA ILE A 109 -10.61 1.58 -3.98
C ILE A 109 -11.93 0.89 -3.67
N ASP A 110 -12.85 0.91 -4.62
CA ASP A 110 -14.12 0.17 -4.61
C ASP A 110 -14.57 -0.12 -6.05
N ASP A 111 -15.76 -0.65 -6.23
CA ASP A 111 -16.30 -1.05 -7.55
C ASP A 111 -16.46 0.12 -8.53
N HIS A 112 -16.45 1.36 -8.04
CA HIS A 112 -16.68 2.57 -8.84
C HIS A 112 -15.58 3.62 -8.69
N LYS A 113 -14.53 3.33 -7.89
CA LYS A 113 -13.44 4.27 -7.62
C LYS A 113 -12.08 3.66 -7.87
N ILE A 114 -11.32 4.37 -8.68
CA ILE A 114 -9.93 4.08 -8.98
C ILE A 114 -9.08 5.24 -8.48
N ALA A 115 -7.98 4.95 -7.81
CA ALA A 115 -7.05 5.95 -7.32
C ALA A 115 -5.64 5.73 -7.88
N ILE A 116 -4.95 6.84 -8.12
CA ILE A 116 -3.51 6.89 -8.39
C ILE A 116 -2.87 7.93 -7.48
N ALA A 117 -1.60 7.80 -7.18
CA ALA A 117 -0.90 8.81 -6.40
C ALA A 117 -0.95 10.18 -7.10
N TYR A 118 -1.03 11.25 -6.31
CA TYR A 118 -1.10 12.60 -6.85
C TYR A 118 0.17 12.97 -7.64
N ASP A 119 -0.06 13.52 -8.83
CA ASP A 119 0.95 14.15 -9.68
C ASP A 119 0.41 15.50 -10.16
N GLY A 120 1.06 16.59 -9.75
CA GLY A 120 0.62 17.95 -10.05
C GLY A 120 0.69 18.33 -11.53
N ARG A 121 1.44 17.58 -12.35
CA ARG A 121 1.52 17.79 -13.81
C ARG A 121 0.41 17.03 -14.52
N LEU A 122 0.06 15.85 -14.00
CA LEU A 122 -0.95 14.99 -14.62
C LEU A 122 -2.37 15.40 -14.23
N PHE A 123 -2.59 15.87 -13.00
CA PHE A 123 -3.93 16.19 -12.52
C PHE A 123 -4.71 17.17 -13.40
N PRO A 124 -4.16 18.32 -13.85
CA PRO A 124 -4.90 19.24 -14.71
C PRO A 124 -5.34 18.60 -16.04
N ALA A 125 -4.49 17.76 -16.64
CA ALA A 125 -4.81 17.07 -17.88
C ALA A 125 -5.94 16.05 -17.72
N LEU A 126 -5.92 15.29 -16.62
CA LEU A 126 -6.98 14.35 -16.29
C LEU A 126 -8.28 15.08 -15.98
N GLN A 127 -8.22 16.17 -15.22
CA GLN A 127 -9.41 16.96 -14.90
C GLN A 127 -10.03 17.60 -16.14
N GLN A 128 -9.20 18.09 -17.07
CA GLN A 128 -9.68 18.62 -18.35
C GLN A 128 -10.39 17.55 -19.20
N LYS A 129 -9.86 16.31 -19.21
CA LYS A 129 -10.41 15.23 -20.04
C LYS A 129 -11.64 14.57 -19.41
N TYR A 130 -11.65 14.36 -18.09
CA TYR A 130 -12.68 13.60 -17.39
C TYR A 130 -13.61 14.48 -16.53
N GLY A 131 -13.36 15.78 -16.46
CA GLY A 131 -14.20 16.72 -15.72
C GLY A 131 -14.35 16.36 -14.25
N ASN A 132 -15.58 16.45 -13.76
CA ASN A 132 -15.93 16.20 -12.37
C ASN A 132 -15.82 14.71 -11.95
N ALA A 133 -15.61 13.79 -12.92
CA ALA A 133 -15.36 12.39 -12.61
C ALA A 133 -14.00 12.19 -11.92
N VAL A 134 -13.05 13.13 -12.10
CA VAL A 134 -11.73 13.11 -11.47
C VAL A 134 -11.65 14.18 -10.38
N SER A 135 -11.29 13.79 -9.19
CA SER A 135 -11.14 14.65 -8.01
C SER A 135 -9.91 14.29 -7.19
N LEU A 136 -9.59 15.13 -6.20
CA LEU A 136 -8.55 14.83 -5.21
C LEU A 136 -9.19 14.31 -3.92
N ALA A 137 -8.62 13.24 -3.39
CA ALA A 137 -8.99 12.70 -2.08
C ALA A 137 -7.80 12.01 -1.42
N ASN A 138 -7.88 11.83 -0.10
CA ASN A 138 -6.85 11.11 0.62
C ASN A 138 -7.22 9.64 0.75
N TYR A 139 -6.33 8.77 0.26
CA TYR A 139 -6.46 7.33 0.41
C TYR A 139 -5.14 6.69 0.84
N ARG A 140 -5.26 5.55 1.49
CA ARG A 140 -4.13 4.65 1.71
C ARG A 140 -3.98 3.77 0.48
N LEU A 141 -2.86 3.93 -0.23
CA LEU A 141 -2.55 3.15 -1.42
C LEU A 141 -1.87 1.84 -0.99
N ASP A 142 -2.70 0.83 -0.74
CA ASP A 142 -2.24 -0.50 -0.31
C ASP A 142 -1.92 -1.37 -1.52
N PRO A 143 -0.76 -2.09 -1.55
CA PRO A 143 -0.41 -2.99 -2.65
C PRO A 143 -1.47 -4.07 -2.94
N SER A 144 -2.28 -4.46 -1.96
CA SER A 144 -3.36 -5.43 -2.17
C SER A 144 -4.48 -4.92 -3.07
N GLN A 145 -4.55 -3.61 -3.29
CA GLN A 145 -5.54 -2.93 -4.14
C GLN A 145 -5.02 -2.62 -5.55
N ILE A 146 -3.74 -2.88 -5.84
CA ILE A 146 -3.16 -2.63 -7.16
C ILE A 146 -3.84 -3.51 -8.20
N ILE A 147 -4.25 -2.88 -9.32
CA ILE A 147 -4.67 -3.61 -10.51
C ILE A 147 -3.41 -4.22 -11.13
N ASN A 148 -3.29 -5.54 -11.02
CA ASN A 148 -2.15 -6.25 -11.56
C ASN A 148 -2.41 -6.61 -13.02
N CYS A 149 -1.62 -6.04 -13.92
CA CYS A 149 -1.70 -6.31 -15.37
C CYS A 149 -1.05 -7.65 -15.76
N TYR A 150 -0.32 -8.29 -14.83
CA TYR A 150 0.37 -9.56 -15.06
C TYR A 150 -0.30 -10.66 -14.26
N GLY A 151 -0.59 -11.78 -14.91
CA GLY A 151 -1.16 -12.96 -14.28
C GLY A 151 -2.59 -13.27 -14.72
N ASN A 152 -3.10 -14.42 -14.27
CA ASN A 152 -4.42 -14.90 -14.62
C ASN A 152 -5.49 -14.18 -13.78
N ILE A 153 -6.31 -13.35 -14.40
CA ILE A 153 -7.40 -12.59 -13.74
C ILE A 153 -8.36 -13.52 -12.99
N TYR A 154 -8.63 -14.70 -13.52
CA TYR A 154 -9.53 -15.67 -12.89
C TYR A 154 -8.97 -16.24 -11.60
N GLU A 155 -7.67 -16.51 -11.52
CA GLU A 155 -7.02 -16.99 -10.30
C GLU A 155 -6.94 -15.90 -9.22
N GLN A 156 -6.79 -14.63 -9.60
CA GLN A 156 -6.77 -13.52 -8.66
C GLN A 156 -8.11 -13.30 -7.96
N ASN A 157 -9.22 -13.50 -8.67
CA ASN A 157 -10.57 -13.35 -8.12
C ASN A 157 -10.98 -14.47 -7.15
N ILE A 158 -10.42 -15.68 -7.30
CA ILE A 158 -10.65 -16.80 -6.37
C ILE A 158 -9.94 -16.53 -5.03
N LYS A 159 -8.73 -15.97 -5.04
CA LYS A 159 -7.97 -15.65 -3.82
C LYS A 159 -8.54 -14.47 -3.01
N LYS A 160 -9.39 -13.63 -3.60
CA LYS A 160 -10.06 -12.51 -2.90
C LYS A 160 -11.38 -12.91 -2.22
N LYS A 161 -11.91 -14.11 -2.49
CA LYS A 161 -13.19 -14.60 -1.93
C LYS A 161 -13.02 -15.60 -0.78
N ASN A 162 -11.79 -15.94 -0.42
CA ASN A 162 -11.41 -16.74 0.74
C ASN A 162 -10.56 -15.87 1.69
#